data_b3244556b847ac9284cd6082612adfe0
#
_entry.id   b3244556b847ac9284cd6082612adfe0
#
_cell.length_a   1.000
_cell.length_b   1.000
_cell.length_c   1.000
_cell.angle_alpha   90.00
_cell.angle_beta   90.00
_cell.angle_gamma   90.00
#
_symmetry.space_group_name_H-M   'P 1'
#
loop_
_entity.id
_entity.type
_entity.pdbx_description
1 polymer ?
#
loop_
_entity_poly.entity_id
_entity_poly.type
_entity_poly.pdbx_seq_one_letter_code
_entity_poly.pdbx_strand_id
1 'polypeptide(L)'
;MSIRVKSFLKDVGGAGRVTEARREKLKNASAVPDPKDPIRDLADKLHPGEMQLRVTDIRDASPTAKTFRFESADGHIPVFQCGQFVNFRLKIGESLLTRPYTISSAPYEARGEHPFFEITVRRNVPYLVPDYFFENVHVGDVLTGALPFGTFYWEPLRDTNELVALAGGSGITPFYAMAKEIAHGKMHGCKLTILYGSVKSDDIVLKDELDQICAECPDIKVVHVLSDDPGWQGERGFITREIIEKYATPNSTFLFCGPLAMFRFVSKALEDMGVPKRRFRHDVVNNPADVSTLPGYPKGTEEKTFRITVVRGIHEDVIDAKASESVAVALERSAIPVDTHCRNGECGFCRSQLLSGDIFVSPIGDGRRAMDKELGWFHACSAYPLSDLKIKIPIM
;
A
#
# COMPACT_ATOMS: atom_id res chain seq x y z
N MET A 1 5.97 -29.64 34.35
CA MET A 1 7.01 -29.85 33.34
C MET A 1 8.21 -29.01 33.76
N SER A 2 9.28 -29.61 34.29
CA SER A 2 10.48 -28.82 34.74
C SER A 2 11.37 -28.54 33.53
N ILE A 3 11.54 -27.28 33.21
CA ILE A 3 12.49 -26.83 32.18
C ILE A 3 13.88 -27.03 32.75
N ARG A 4 14.64 -28.05 32.31
CA ARG A 4 16.06 -28.20 32.62
C ARG A 4 16.84 -27.24 31.75
N VAL A 5 17.27 -26.12 32.32
CA VAL A 5 18.27 -25.23 31.70
C VAL A 5 19.60 -25.96 31.69
N LYS A 6 20.14 -26.27 30.50
CA LYS A 6 21.49 -26.83 30.36
C LYS A 6 22.49 -25.79 30.82
N SER A 7 23.49 -26.23 31.60
CA SER A 7 24.50 -25.30 32.09
C SER A 7 25.32 -24.71 30.95
N PHE A 8 25.69 -23.43 31.06
CA PHE A 8 26.53 -22.69 30.11
C PHE A 8 27.80 -23.46 29.65
N LEU A 9 28.44 -24.19 30.57
CA LEU A 9 29.63 -25.00 30.25
C LEU A 9 29.36 -26.18 29.31
N LYS A 10 28.16 -26.76 29.33
CA LYS A 10 27.78 -27.81 28.36
C LYS A 10 27.49 -27.25 26.98
N ASP A 11 26.98 -26.02 26.92
CA ASP A 11 26.66 -25.32 25.67
C ASP A 11 27.94 -24.82 24.97
N VAL A 12 28.95 -24.39 25.72
CA VAL A 12 30.28 -24.03 25.18
C VAL A 12 30.95 -25.22 24.47
N GLY A 13 30.90 -26.41 25.06
CA GLY A 13 31.40 -27.63 24.43
C GLY A 13 30.59 -28.02 23.17
N GLY A 14 29.31 -27.71 23.13
CA GLY A 14 28.44 -27.86 21.96
C GLY A 14 28.80 -26.90 20.84
N ALA A 15 29.04 -25.63 21.15
CA ALA A 15 29.46 -24.61 20.20
C ALA A 15 30.82 -24.93 19.55
N GLY A 16 31.76 -25.44 20.34
CA GLY A 16 33.08 -25.90 19.81
C GLY A 16 32.93 -26.97 18.74
N ARG A 17 32.12 -28.00 19.01
CA ARG A 17 31.84 -29.10 18.05
C ARG A 17 31.16 -28.61 16.78
N VAL A 18 30.18 -27.71 16.91
CA VAL A 18 29.47 -27.11 15.75
C VAL A 18 30.46 -26.28 14.93
N THR A 19 31.31 -25.49 15.56
CA THR A 19 32.32 -24.67 14.89
C THR A 19 33.33 -25.54 14.15
N GLU A 20 33.78 -26.65 14.75
CA GLU A 20 34.75 -27.59 14.14
C GLU A 20 34.11 -28.33 12.95
N ALA A 21 32.88 -28.83 13.10
CA ALA A 21 32.13 -29.45 12.01
C ALA A 21 31.88 -28.46 10.84
N ARG A 22 31.66 -27.18 11.16
CA ARG A 22 31.52 -26.12 10.15
C ARG A 22 32.85 -25.83 9.43
N ARG A 23 33.94 -25.76 10.16
CA ARG A 23 35.29 -25.61 9.56
C ARG A 23 35.64 -26.76 8.63
N GLU A 24 35.32 -27.99 9.00
CA GLU A 24 35.52 -29.17 8.18
C GLU A 24 34.71 -29.13 6.88
N LYS A 25 33.43 -28.73 6.99
CA LYS A 25 32.58 -28.51 5.81
C LYS A 25 33.12 -27.38 4.90
N LEU A 26 33.65 -26.30 5.49
CA LEU A 26 34.21 -25.18 4.73
C LEU A 26 35.51 -25.56 4.00
N LYS A 27 36.35 -26.47 4.53
CA LYS A 27 37.54 -26.98 3.83
C LYS A 27 37.20 -27.68 2.51
N ASN A 28 36.04 -28.35 2.48
CA ASN A 28 35.57 -29.11 1.33
C ASN A 28 34.49 -28.32 0.51
N ALA A 29 34.21 -27.07 0.89
CA ALA A 29 33.27 -26.25 0.17
C ALA A 29 33.85 -25.79 -1.17
N SER A 30 33.06 -25.85 -2.22
CA SER A 30 33.43 -25.28 -3.51
C SER A 30 33.59 -23.76 -3.39
N ALA A 31 34.66 -23.22 -3.99
CA ALA A 31 34.83 -21.78 -4.16
C ALA A 31 33.89 -21.22 -5.25
N VAL A 32 33.29 -22.07 -6.05
CA VAL A 32 32.31 -21.71 -7.07
C VAL A 32 30.94 -21.74 -6.41
N PRO A 33 30.16 -20.65 -6.48
CA PRO A 33 28.80 -20.67 -5.99
C PRO A 33 27.97 -21.79 -6.65
N ASP A 34 27.11 -22.47 -5.88
CA ASP A 34 26.19 -23.43 -6.46
C ASP A 34 25.30 -22.70 -7.50
N PRO A 35 25.39 -23.11 -8.79
CA PRO A 35 24.60 -22.44 -9.83
C PRO A 35 23.09 -22.71 -9.71
N LYS A 36 22.67 -23.61 -8.81
CA LYS A 36 21.27 -23.97 -8.55
C LYS A 36 20.95 -23.78 -7.08
N ASP A 37 20.27 -22.67 -6.77
CA ASP A 37 19.65 -22.43 -5.47
C ASP A 37 18.12 -22.48 -5.61
N PRO A 38 17.50 -23.67 -5.51
CA PRO A 38 16.06 -23.83 -5.71
C PRO A 38 15.22 -23.04 -4.68
N ILE A 39 15.78 -22.73 -3.52
CA ILE A 39 15.11 -21.92 -2.48
C ILE A 39 15.09 -20.47 -2.93
N ARG A 40 16.22 -19.97 -3.43
CA ARG A 40 16.30 -18.62 -3.97
C ARG A 40 15.46 -18.45 -5.22
N ASP A 41 15.52 -19.42 -6.14
CA ASP A 41 14.69 -19.43 -7.35
C ASP A 41 13.20 -19.39 -7.01
N LEU A 42 12.78 -20.12 -5.96
CA LEU A 42 11.40 -20.06 -5.48
C LEU A 42 11.07 -18.72 -4.83
N ALA A 43 11.97 -18.17 -3.99
CA ALA A 43 11.79 -16.87 -3.36
C ALA A 43 11.67 -15.74 -4.41
N ASP A 44 12.52 -15.75 -5.43
CA ASP A 44 12.52 -14.79 -6.52
C ASP A 44 11.22 -14.89 -7.37
N LYS A 45 10.64 -16.08 -7.51
CA LYS A 45 9.34 -16.26 -8.17
C LYS A 45 8.18 -15.75 -7.32
N LEU A 46 8.22 -15.94 -6.00
CA LEU A 46 7.15 -15.50 -5.10
C LEU A 46 7.20 -13.99 -4.82
N HIS A 47 8.39 -13.42 -4.81
CA HIS A 47 8.65 -12.01 -4.48
C HIS A 47 9.74 -11.43 -5.40
N PRO A 48 9.46 -11.27 -6.69
CA PRO A 48 10.43 -10.69 -7.62
C PRO A 48 10.77 -9.25 -7.23
N GLY A 49 12.05 -8.93 -7.25
CA GLY A 49 12.53 -7.57 -6.94
C GLY A 49 12.13 -6.54 -7.99
N GLU A 50 12.16 -6.92 -9.26
CA GLU A 50 11.72 -6.11 -10.39
C GLU A 50 11.14 -6.99 -11.49
N MET A 51 10.08 -6.48 -12.11
CA MET A 51 9.39 -7.14 -13.22
C MET A 51 9.21 -6.14 -14.37
N GLN A 52 9.29 -6.64 -15.59
CA GLN A 52 8.90 -5.90 -16.79
C GLN A 52 7.44 -6.21 -17.11
N LEU A 53 6.60 -5.21 -16.96
CA LEU A 53 5.14 -5.31 -17.00
C LEU A 53 4.62 -4.62 -18.26
N ARG A 54 4.12 -5.40 -19.20
CA ARG A 54 3.56 -4.89 -20.45
C ARG A 54 2.09 -4.54 -20.27
N VAL A 55 1.72 -3.35 -20.70
CA VAL A 55 0.32 -2.93 -20.82
C VAL A 55 -0.33 -3.65 -21.98
N THR A 56 -1.36 -4.45 -21.71
CA THR A 56 -2.07 -5.22 -22.75
C THR A 56 -3.48 -4.73 -23.03
N ASP A 57 -4.07 -3.97 -22.08
CA ASP A 57 -5.39 -3.36 -22.26
C ASP A 57 -5.53 -2.10 -21.41
N ILE A 58 -6.32 -1.14 -21.89
CA ILE A 58 -6.70 0.08 -21.18
C ILE A 58 -8.18 0.34 -21.46
N ARG A 59 -8.98 0.45 -20.37
CA ARG A 59 -10.41 0.74 -20.49
C ARG A 59 -10.84 1.79 -19.48
N ASP A 60 -11.90 2.52 -19.81
CA ASP A 60 -12.49 3.47 -18.86
C ASP A 60 -13.23 2.71 -17.76
N ALA A 61 -13.00 3.13 -16.50
CA ALA A 61 -13.67 2.61 -15.31
C ALA A 61 -14.64 3.63 -14.71
N SER A 62 -14.53 4.89 -15.12
CA SER A 62 -15.45 6.01 -14.94
C SER A 62 -14.92 7.18 -15.79
N PRO A 63 -15.65 8.32 -15.91
CA PRO A 63 -15.12 9.51 -16.58
C PRO A 63 -13.77 10.01 -16.05
N THR A 64 -13.46 9.75 -14.77
CA THR A 64 -12.20 10.16 -14.15
C THR A 64 -11.25 9.00 -13.86
N ALA A 65 -11.58 7.76 -14.23
CA ALA A 65 -10.77 6.59 -13.91
C ALA A 65 -10.57 5.67 -15.10
N LYS A 66 -9.37 5.09 -15.20
CA LYS A 66 -9.03 4.06 -16.19
C LYS A 66 -8.45 2.83 -15.51
N THR A 67 -8.78 1.66 -16.05
CA THR A 67 -8.18 0.38 -15.66
C THR A 67 -7.12 0.01 -16.70
N PHE A 68 -5.95 -0.33 -16.21
CA PHE A 68 -4.80 -0.78 -17.00
C PHE A 68 -4.52 -2.25 -16.68
N ARG A 69 -4.46 -3.08 -17.72
CA ARG A 69 -4.09 -4.49 -17.60
C ARG A 69 -2.63 -4.69 -17.92
N PHE A 70 -1.96 -5.50 -17.10
CA PHE A 70 -0.56 -5.82 -17.22
C PHE A 70 -0.33 -7.33 -17.30
N GLU A 71 0.56 -7.71 -18.19
CA GLU A 71 1.16 -9.04 -18.26
C GLU A 71 2.65 -8.93 -18.00
N SER A 72 3.24 -9.95 -17.35
CA SER A 72 4.68 -10.00 -17.18
C SER A 72 5.37 -10.44 -18.48
N ALA A 73 6.54 -9.87 -18.77
CA ALA A 73 7.33 -10.21 -19.94
C ALA A 73 7.80 -11.69 -19.95
N ASP A 74 7.94 -12.30 -18.79
CA ASP A 74 8.29 -13.71 -18.61
C ASP A 74 7.07 -14.64 -18.43
N GLY A 75 5.85 -14.09 -18.53
CA GLY A 75 4.60 -14.82 -18.40
C GLY A 75 4.28 -15.26 -16.97
N HIS A 76 5.02 -14.78 -15.95
CA HIS A 76 4.78 -15.12 -14.56
C HIS A 76 4.23 -13.92 -13.76
N ILE A 77 3.10 -14.11 -13.11
CA ILE A 77 2.58 -13.17 -12.11
C ILE A 77 2.65 -13.85 -10.72
N PRO A 78 3.32 -13.25 -9.74
CA PRO A 78 3.39 -13.80 -8.39
C PRO A 78 2.01 -13.96 -7.76
N VAL A 79 1.91 -14.88 -6.80
CA VAL A 79 0.65 -15.07 -6.05
C VAL A 79 0.42 -13.85 -5.16
N PHE A 80 -0.73 -13.22 -5.31
CA PHE A 80 -1.15 -12.09 -4.49
C PHE A 80 -2.53 -12.31 -3.86
N GLN A 81 -2.88 -11.50 -2.89
CA GLN A 81 -4.18 -11.46 -2.20
C GLN A 81 -4.93 -10.18 -2.59
N CYS A 82 -6.29 -10.24 -2.59
CA CYS A 82 -7.12 -9.07 -2.81
C CYS A 82 -6.81 -7.96 -1.80
N GLY A 83 -6.39 -6.78 -2.29
CA GLY A 83 -5.99 -5.65 -1.47
C GLY A 83 -4.48 -5.44 -1.38
N GLN A 84 -3.66 -6.37 -1.88
CA GLN A 84 -2.25 -6.12 -2.10
C GLN A 84 -2.03 -5.21 -3.31
N PHE A 85 -0.85 -4.62 -3.42
CA PHE A 85 -0.53 -3.61 -4.41
C PHE A 85 0.76 -3.93 -5.18
N VAL A 86 0.89 -3.35 -6.35
CA VAL A 86 2.10 -3.27 -7.14
C VAL A 86 2.78 -1.92 -6.91
N ASN A 87 4.10 -1.90 -6.80
CA ASN A 87 4.90 -0.69 -6.83
C ASN A 87 5.49 -0.49 -8.22
N PHE A 88 5.08 0.56 -8.92
CA PHE A 88 5.72 0.98 -10.16
C PHE A 88 6.91 1.90 -9.87
N ARG A 89 8.01 1.65 -10.56
CA ARG A 89 9.18 2.52 -10.60
C ARG A 89 9.14 3.32 -11.91
N LEU A 90 8.95 4.62 -11.80
CA LEU A 90 8.73 5.50 -12.94
C LEU A 90 9.81 6.57 -13.00
N LYS A 91 10.33 6.81 -14.20
CA LYS A 91 11.14 8.01 -14.48
C LYS A 91 10.26 8.99 -15.26
N ILE A 92 9.95 10.12 -14.63
CA ILE A 92 9.16 11.18 -15.23
C ILE A 92 10.01 12.47 -15.22
N GLY A 93 10.48 12.90 -16.39
CA GLY A 93 11.51 13.91 -16.46
C GLY A 93 12.77 13.45 -15.75
N GLU A 94 13.27 14.27 -14.83
CA GLU A 94 14.43 13.92 -13.98
C GLU A 94 14.03 13.18 -12.69
N SER A 95 12.74 13.11 -12.36
CA SER A 95 12.27 12.51 -11.12
C SER A 95 12.27 10.97 -11.18
N LEU A 96 12.76 10.34 -10.13
CA LEU A 96 12.68 8.89 -9.91
C LEU A 96 11.59 8.60 -8.89
N LEU A 97 10.49 8.04 -9.35
CA LEU A 97 9.26 7.91 -8.58
C LEU A 97 8.91 6.44 -8.31
N THR A 98 8.48 6.15 -7.09
CA THR A 98 7.84 4.86 -6.77
C THR A 98 6.40 5.11 -6.33
N ARG A 99 5.43 4.44 -6.96
CA ARG A 99 4.00 4.61 -6.66
C ARG A 99 3.30 3.28 -6.51
N PRO A 100 2.67 3.05 -5.34
CA PRO A 100 1.82 1.91 -5.11
C PRO A 100 0.47 2.08 -5.78
N TYR A 101 0.00 1.02 -6.42
CA TYR A 101 -1.37 0.91 -6.92
C TYR A 101 -1.95 -0.43 -6.48
N THR A 102 -3.10 -0.39 -5.81
CA THR A 102 -3.82 -1.61 -5.43
C THR A 102 -4.18 -2.40 -6.66
N ILE A 103 -3.93 -3.71 -6.62
CA ILE A 103 -4.33 -4.62 -7.68
C ILE A 103 -5.87 -4.74 -7.66
N SER A 104 -6.52 -4.32 -8.74
CA SER A 104 -7.98 -4.33 -8.88
C SER A 104 -8.53 -5.59 -9.53
N SER A 105 -7.68 -6.40 -10.17
CA SER A 105 -8.05 -7.75 -10.63
C SER A 105 -8.07 -8.74 -9.47
N ALA A 106 -8.79 -9.84 -9.67
CA ALA A 106 -8.82 -10.92 -8.69
C ALA A 106 -7.61 -11.86 -8.84
N PRO A 107 -7.11 -12.47 -7.74
CA PRO A 107 -5.98 -13.40 -7.78
C PRO A 107 -6.14 -14.58 -8.75
N TYR A 108 -7.38 -15.07 -8.98
CA TYR A 108 -7.59 -16.17 -9.92
C TYR A 108 -7.26 -15.79 -11.37
N GLU A 109 -7.37 -14.50 -11.74
CA GLU A 109 -7.07 -13.99 -13.09
C GLU A 109 -5.57 -14.04 -13.43
N ALA A 110 -4.72 -14.06 -12.38
CA ALA A 110 -3.28 -14.24 -12.52
C ALA A 110 -2.83 -15.71 -12.58
N ARG A 111 -3.75 -16.67 -12.69
CA ARG A 111 -3.46 -18.13 -12.63
C ARG A 111 -3.89 -18.91 -13.86
N GLY A 112 -4.38 -18.23 -14.89
CA GLY A 112 -4.81 -18.84 -16.17
C GLY A 112 -3.65 -19.10 -17.14
N GLU A 113 -3.99 -19.46 -18.35
CA GLU A 113 -3.02 -19.61 -19.46
C GLU A 113 -2.37 -18.29 -19.86
N HIS A 114 -3.10 -17.18 -19.66
CA HIS A 114 -2.65 -15.81 -19.90
C HIS A 114 -2.77 -15.02 -18.59
N PRO A 115 -1.79 -15.18 -17.66
CA PRO A 115 -1.85 -14.54 -16.38
C PRO A 115 -1.68 -13.02 -16.49
N PHE A 116 -2.59 -12.27 -15.90
CA PHE A 116 -2.53 -10.82 -15.85
C PHE A 116 -2.93 -10.28 -14.47
N PHE A 117 -2.62 -9.03 -14.24
CA PHE A 117 -3.24 -8.24 -13.18
C PHE A 117 -3.67 -6.87 -13.71
N GLU A 118 -4.55 -6.22 -12.97
CA GLU A 118 -5.06 -4.89 -13.31
C GLU A 118 -4.88 -3.92 -12.16
N ILE A 119 -4.70 -2.65 -12.51
CA ILE A 119 -4.83 -1.53 -11.59
C ILE A 119 -5.87 -0.56 -12.13
N THR A 120 -6.53 0.18 -11.23
CA THR A 120 -7.44 1.25 -11.63
C THR A 120 -6.92 2.57 -11.10
N VAL A 121 -6.56 3.46 -12.01
CA VAL A 121 -5.97 4.78 -11.73
C VAL A 121 -7.06 5.84 -11.88
N ARG A 122 -7.24 6.68 -10.86
CA ARG A 122 -8.16 7.81 -10.89
C ARG A 122 -7.42 9.14 -11.03
N ARG A 123 -7.91 10.00 -11.92
CA ARG A 123 -7.43 11.37 -12.15
C ARG A 123 -8.57 12.37 -11.95
N ASN A 124 -8.82 12.77 -10.71
CA ASN A 124 -9.85 13.77 -10.36
C ASN A 124 -9.29 15.17 -10.09
N VAL A 125 -7.98 15.29 -9.94
CA VAL A 125 -7.22 16.53 -9.82
C VAL A 125 -5.87 16.33 -10.50
N PRO A 126 -5.19 17.39 -10.97
CA PRO A 126 -3.85 17.25 -11.58
C PRO A 126 -2.84 16.68 -10.57
N TYR A 127 -2.30 15.52 -10.86
CA TYR A 127 -1.21 14.88 -10.12
C TYR A 127 -0.23 14.22 -11.08
N LEU A 128 1.05 14.40 -10.85
CA LEU A 128 2.12 13.98 -11.75
C LEU A 128 1.99 12.54 -12.25
N VAL A 129 1.73 11.57 -11.37
CA VAL A 129 1.70 10.15 -11.77
C VAL A 129 0.36 9.72 -12.36
N PRO A 130 -0.82 10.09 -11.82
CA PRO A 130 -2.07 9.86 -12.52
C PRO A 130 -2.13 10.50 -13.92
N ASP A 131 -1.63 11.73 -14.07
CA ASP A 131 -1.54 12.39 -15.38
C ASP A 131 -0.63 11.63 -16.34
N TYR A 132 0.55 11.15 -15.85
CA TYR A 132 1.44 10.31 -16.64
C TYR A 132 0.75 9.03 -17.14
N PHE A 133 -0.01 8.34 -16.30
CA PHE A 133 -0.76 7.15 -16.72
C PHE A 133 -1.81 7.47 -17.78
N PHE A 134 -2.49 8.61 -17.67
CA PHE A 134 -3.54 8.98 -18.61
C PHE A 134 -3.03 9.47 -19.97
N GLU A 135 -1.86 10.11 -20.00
CA GLU A 135 -1.34 10.83 -21.16
C GLU A 135 -0.18 10.12 -21.85
N ASN A 136 0.59 9.31 -21.12
CA ASN A 136 1.84 8.76 -21.61
C ASN A 136 1.90 7.22 -21.58
N VAL A 137 0.93 6.54 -20.93
CA VAL A 137 0.92 5.07 -20.90
C VAL A 137 -0.08 4.54 -21.92
N HIS A 138 0.41 3.71 -22.84
CA HIS A 138 -0.36 3.15 -23.96
C HIS A 138 -0.26 1.62 -23.98
N VAL A 139 -1.19 0.98 -24.67
CA VAL A 139 -1.12 -0.47 -24.92
C VAL A 139 0.17 -0.79 -25.68
N GLY A 140 0.93 -1.76 -25.18
CA GLY A 140 2.23 -2.16 -25.69
C GLY A 140 3.42 -1.63 -24.87
N ASP A 141 3.23 -0.57 -24.08
CA ASP A 141 4.30 -0.04 -23.23
C ASP A 141 4.71 -1.04 -22.15
N VAL A 142 5.97 -0.91 -21.71
CA VAL A 142 6.54 -1.75 -20.65
C VAL A 142 6.96 -0.87 -19.50
N LEU A 143 6.36 -1.10 -18.33
CA LEU A 143 6.70 -0.42 -17.09
C LEU A 143 7.46 -1.35 -16.16
N THR A 144 8.37 -0.79 -15.35
CA THR A 144 9.06 -1.53 -14.30
C THR A 144 8.24 -1.47 -13.02
N GLY A 145 8.01 -2.62 -12.41
CA GLY A 145 7.30 -2.71 -11.14
C GLY A 145 7.69 -3.94 -10.34
N ALA A 146 7.21 -4.01 -9.13
CA ALA A 146 7.34 -5.16 -8.26
C ALA A 146 6.03 -5.42 -7.52
N LEU A 147 5.66 -6.68 -7.35
CA LEU A 147 4.47 -7.13 -6.62
C LEU A 147 4.71 -8.54 -6.05
N PRO A 148 3.90 -9.01 -5.06
CA PRO A 148 2.90 -8.25 -4.34
C PRO A 148 3.46 -7.59 -3.07
N PHE A 149 2.87 -6.46 -2.68
CA PHE A 149 3.14 -5.80 -1.41
C PHE A 149 1.85 -5.53 -0.64
N GLY A 150 1.98 -5.24 0.66
CA GLY A 150 0.85 -4.87 1.51
C GLY A 150 0.29 -6.03 2.32
N THR A 151 -0.39 -5.65 3.42
CA THR A 151 -0.99 -6.57 4.39
C THR A 151 -2.50 -6.37 4.54
N PHE A 152 -3.08 -5.54 3.69
CA PHE A 152 -4.51 -5.25 3.66
C PHE A 152 -5.25 -6.28 2.82
N TYR A 153 -5.54 -7.44 3.42
CA TYR A 153 -6.32 -8.53 2.80
C TYR A 153 -7.09 -9.30 3.87
N TRP A 154 -8.12 -10.01 3.47
CA TRP A 154 -8.86 -10.91 4.33
C TRP A 154 -7.98 -12.09 4.79
N GLU A 155 -7.99 -12.35 6.11
CA GLU A 155 -7.20 -13.41 6.74
C GLU A 155 -8.14 -14.28 7.58
N PRO A 156 -8.40 -15.54 7.18
CA PRO A 156 -9.41 -16.40 7.82
C PRO A 156 -9.14 -16.72 9.30
N LEU A 157 -7.87 -16.63 9.74
CA LEU A 157 -7.52 -16.85 11.15
C LEU A 157 -7.79 -15.61 12.04
N ARG A 158 -8.05 -14.47 11.46
CA ARG A 158 -8.24 -13.20 12.15
C ARG A 158 -9.60 -12.58 11.90
N ASP A 159 -10.05 -12.62 10.67
CA ASP A 159 -11.23 -11.93 10.19
C ASP A 159 -12.45 -12.88 10.20
N THR A 160 -13.63 -12.32 10.35
CA THR A 160 -14.86 -13.09 10.16
C THR A 160 -15.18 -13.23 8.67
N ASN A 161 -16.16 -14.08 8.36
CA ASN A 161 -16.66 -14.22 6.99
C ASN A 161 -17.73 -13.17 6.62
N GLU A 162 -18.12 -12.30 7.56
CA GLU A 162 -19.05 -11.19 7.33
C GLU A 162 -18.24 -9.90 7.21
N LEU A 163 -17.98 -9.49 5.98
CA LEU A 163 -17.13 -8.35 5.66
C LEU A 163 -17.99 -7.13 5.34
N VAL A 164 -17.68 -6.02 5.99
CA VAL A 164 -18.23 -4.69 5.66
C VAL A 164 -17.08 -3.83 5.14
N ALA A 165 -17.09 -3.59 3.85
CA ALA A 165 -16.15 -2.72 3.18
C ALA A 165 -16.64 -1.27 3.19
N LEU A 166 -15.78 -0.34 3.60
CA LEU A 166 -16.05 1.09 3.66
C LEU A 166 -15.14 1.75 2.63
N ALA A 167 -15.67 1.92 1.41
CA ALA A 167 -14.92 2.37 0.25
C ALA A 167 -15.16 3.85 -0.05
N GLY A 168 -14.09 4.58 -0.41
CA GLY A 168 -14.18 5.97 -0.85
C GLY A 168 -13.49 6.21 -2.20
N GLY A 169 -14.25 6.56 -3.25
CA GLY A 169 -13.70 6.81 -4.58
C GLY A 169 -12.87 5.65 -5.13
N SER A 170 -11.58 5.88 -5.49
CA SER A 170 -10.68 4.82 -5.97
C SER A 170 -10.32 3.77 -4.92
N GLY A 171 -10.66 3.98 -3.64
CA GLY A 171 -10.54 2.97 -2.59
C GLY A 171 -11.49 1.76 -2.76
N ILE A 172 -12.26 1.72 -3.83
CA ILE A 172 -13.08 0.57 -4.22
C ILE A 172 -12.22 -0.61 -4.72
N THR A 173 -11.03 -0.36 -5.23
CA THR A 173 -10.20 -1.36 -5.93
C THR A 173 -9.94 -2.65 -5.15
N PRO A 174 -9.56 -2.66 -3.86
CA PRO A 174 -9.38 -3.91 -3.12
C PRO A 174 -10.68 -4.69 -2.96
N PHE A 175 -11.79 -3.99 -2.82
CA PHE A 175 -13.10 -4.61 -2.60
C PHE A 175 -13.71 -5.14 -3.89
N TYR A 176 -13.40 -4.51 -5.02
CA TYR A 176 -13.73 -5.05 -6.33
C TYR A 176 -13.01 -6.38 -6.59
N ALA A 177 -11.71 -6.46 -6.28
CA ALA A 177 -10.97 -7.71 -6.35
C ALA A 177 -11.56 -8.79 -5.42
N MET A 178 -11.94 -8.42 -4.16
CA MET A 178 -12.60 -9.33 -3.22
C MET A 178 -13.96 -9.82 -3.73
N ALA A 179 -14.76 -8.92 -4.31
CA ALA A 179 -16.06 -9.25 -4.88
C ALA A 179 -15.91 -10.30 -6.01
N LYS A 180 -14.95 -10.11 -6.91
CA LYS A 180 -14.65 -11.08 -7.98
C LYS A 180 -14.21 -12.44 -7.42
N GLU A 181 -13.34 -12.48 -6.39
CA GLU A 181 -12.89 -13.73 -5.75
C GLU A 181 -14.05 -14.46 -5.06
N ILE A 182 -14.98 -13.74 -4.39
CA ILE A 182 -16.17 -14.32 -3.77
C ILE A 182 -17.10 -14.88 -4.85
N ALA A 183 -17.40 -14.11 -5.89
CA ALA A 183 -18.26 -14.53 -7.00
C ALA A 183 -17.70 -15.75 -7.74
N HIS A 184 -16.37 -15.87 -7.82
CA HIS A 184 -15.68 -17.02 -8.39
C HIS A 184 -15.55 -18.21 -7.44
N GLY A 185 -16.09 -18.11 -6.20
CA GLY A 185 -16.10 -19.16 -5.20
C GLY A 185 -14.74 -19.44 -4.54
N LYS A 186 -13.82 -18.47 -4.52
CA LYS A 186 -12.46 -18.64 -3.95
C LYS A 186 -12.35 -18.18 -2.49
N MET A 187 -13.12 -17.17 -2.09
CA MET A 187 -13.25 -16.79 -0.68
C MET A 187 -14.46 -17.48 -0.07
N HIS A 188 -14.32 -18.77 0.23
CA HIS A 188 -15.43 -19.62 0.65
C HIS A 188 -16.14 -19.13 1.90
N GLY A 189 -17.48 -19.02 1.80
CA GLY A 189 -18.38 -18.64 2.90
C GLY A 189 -18.31 -17.17 3.30
N CYS A 190 -17.52 -16.33 2.60
CA CYS A 190 -17.47 -14.89 2.84
C CYS A 190 -18.70 -14.21 2.23
N LYS A 191 -19.26 -13.27 3.00
CA LYS A 191 -20.25 -12.29 2.54
C LYS A 191 -19.63 -10.91 2.59
N LEU A 192 -19.82 -10.13 1.53
CA LEU A 192 -19.22 -8.81 1.39
C LEU A 192 -20.33 -7.77 1.19
N THR A 193 -20.46 -6.86 2.15
CA THR A 193 -21.27 -5.65 1.99
C THR A 193 -20.34 -4.46 1.78
N ILE A 194 -20.44 -3.79 0.64
CA ILE A 194 -19.65 -2.62 0.29
C ILE A 194 -20.51 -1.37 0.49
N LEU A 195 -20.16 -0.53 1.47
CA LEU A 195 -20.67 0.83 1.59
C LEU A 195 -19.75 1.74 0.78
N TYR A 196 -20.22 2.19 -0.38
CA TYR A 196 -19.39 2.87 -1.36
C TYR A 196 -19.70 4.36 -1.46
N GLY A 197 -18.86 5.19 -0.84
CA GLY A 197 -18.94 6.64 -0.88
C GLY A 197 -18.40 7.22 -2.18
N SER A 198 -19.24 7.94 -2.90
CA SER A 198 -18.89 8.72 -4.10
C SER A 198 -19.51 10.11 -4.03
N VAL A 199 -19.09 11.02 -4.91
CA VAL A 199 -19.64 12.39 -4.93
C VAL A 199 -20.94 12.40 -5.74
N LYS A 200 -20.90 11.94 -6.98
CA LYS A 200 -22.01 11.94 -7.94
C LYS A 200 -22.18 10.59 -8.61
N SER A 201 -23.39 10.33 -9.10
CA SER A 201 -23.73 9.07 -9.76
C SER A 201 -23.07 8.88 -11.13
N ASP A 202 -22.68 9.95 -11.78
CA ASP A 202 -22.03 9.92 -13.10
C ASP A 202 -20.52 9.63 -13.05
N ASP A 203 -19.89 9.60 -11.85
CA ASP A 203 -18.47 9.29 -11.68
C ASP A 203 -18.24 8.30 -10.53
N ILE A 204 -18.93 7.17 -10.55
CA ILE A 204 -18.70 6.05 -9.65
C ILE A 204 -17.76 5.07 -10.34
N VAL A 205 -16.53 4.92 -9.79
CA VAL A 205 -15.51 4.05 -10.37
C VAL A 205 -15.94 2.58 -10.30
N LEU A 206 -15.85 1.84 -11.42
CA LEU A 206 -16.19 0.41 -11.55
C LEU A 206 -17.67 0.11 -11.19
N LYS A 207 -18.57 1.07 -11.44
CA LYS A 207 -19.98 0.91 -11.05
C LYS A 207 -20.67 -0.25 -11.76
N ASP A 208 -20.58 -0.28 -13.07
CA ASP A 208 -21.32 -1.24 -13.90
C ASP A 208 -20.82 -2.68 -13.64
N GLU A 209 -19.50 -2.84 -13.47
CA GLU A 209 -18.89 -4.12 -13.13
C GLU A 209 -19.30 -4.60 -11.74
N LEU A 210 -19.38 -3.70 -10.76
CA LEU A 210 -19.84 -4.04 -9.40
C LEU A 210 -21.32 -4.39 -9.38
N ASP A 211 -22.16 -3.62 -10.09
CA ASP A 211 -23.60 -3.87 -10.18
C ASP A 211 -23.87 -5.23 -10.86
N GLN A 212 -23.08 -5.60 -11.89
CA GLN A 212 -23.17 -6.91 -12.51
C GLN A 212 -22.81 -8.03 -11.52
N ILE A 213 -21.68 -7.92 -10.82
CA ILE A 213 -21.26 -8.93 -9.83
C ILE A 213 -22.33 -9.11 -8.75
N CYS A 214 -22.94 -8.01 -8.26
CA CYS A 214 -24.01 -8.07 -7.28
C CYS A 214 -25.26 -8.79 -7.80
N ALA A 215 -25.59 -8.61 -9.07
CA ALA A 215 -26.73 -9.29 -9.68
C ALA A 215 -26.52 -10.80 -9.82
N GLU A 216 -25.27 -11.23 -10.00
CA GLU A 216 -24.88 -12.62 -10.20
C GLU A 216 -24.57 -13.36 -8.90
N CYS A 217 -24.15 -12.67 -7.83
CA CYS A 217 -23.70 -13.28 -6.58
C CYS A 217 -24.45 -12.71 -5.36
N PRO A 218 -25.33 -13.49 -4.70
CA PRO A 218 -26.13 -13.04 -3.56
C PRO A 218 -25.31 -12.80 -2.28
N ASP A 219 -24.09 -13.28 -2.20
CA ASP A 219 -23.18 -13.05 -1.08
C ASP A 219 -22.50 -11.67 -1.14
N ILE A 220 -22.74 -10.90 -2.22
CA ILE A 220 -22.19 -9.57 -2.42
C ILE A 220 -23.31 -8.54 -2.46
N LYS A 221 -23.14 -7.46 -1.71
CA LYS A 221 -24.04 -6.32 -1.69
C LYS A 221 -23.26 -5.03 -1.82
N VAL A 222 -23.64 -4.18 -2.76
CA VAL A 222 -23.11 -2.80 -2.88
C VAL A 222 -24.19 -1.81 -2.52
N VAL A 223 -23.85 -0.86 -1.68
CA VAL A 223 -24.69 0.28 -1.28
C VAL A 223 -23.94 1.55 -1.62
N HIS A 224 -24.37 2.21 -2.68
CA HIS A 224 -23.83 3.52 -3.06
C HIS A 224 -24.34 4.61 -2.14
N VAL A 225 -23.42 5.41 -1.57
CA VAL A 225 -23.70 6.56 -0.70
C VAL A 225 -23.18 7.81 -1.40
N LEU A 226 -24.06 8.68 -1.89
CA LEU A 226 -23.66 9.84 -2.69
C LEU A 226 -23.75 11.13 -1.88
N SER A 227 -22.64 11.90 -1.86
CA SER A 227 -22.54 13.10 -1.04
C SER A 227 -23.10 14.36 -1.71
N ASP A 228 -23.10 14.43 -3.03
CA ASP A 228 -23.54 15.61 -3.80
C ASP A 228 -24.28 15.19 -5.09
N ASP A 229 -25.41 14.51 -4.92
CA ASP A 229 -26.30 14.14 -6.03
C ASP A 229 -27.77 14.28 -5.60
N PRO A 230 -28.41 15.43 -5.86
CA PRO A 230 -29.80 15.68 -5.48
C PRO A 230 -30.79 14.72 -6.12
N GLY A 231 -30.48 14.13 -7.28
CA GLY A 231 -31.33 13.17 -8.00
C GLY A 231 -31.25 11.74 -7.49
N TRP A 232 -30.26 11.43 -6.64
CA TRP A 232 -30.04 10.06 -6.18
C TRP A 232 -31.16 9.54 -5.28
N GLN A 233 -31.62 8.32 -5.54
CA GLN A 233 -32.70 7.68 -4.77
C GLN A 233 -32.20 6.69 -3.69
N GLY A 234 -30.88 6.44 -3.60
CA GLY A 234 -30.24 5.58 -2.58
C GLY A 234 -29.82 6.35 -1.33
N GLU A 235 -28.84 5.81 -0.61
CA GLU A 235 -28.26 6.46 0.56
C GLU A 235 -27.56 7.77 0.15
N ARG A 236 -27.70 8.82 0.98
CA ARG A 236 -27.18 10.17 0.69
C ARG A 236 -26.26 10.66 1.80
N GLY A 237 -25.36 11.56 1.42
CA GLY A 237 -24.40 12.19 2.33
C GLY A 237 -23.12 11.36 2.47
N PHE A 238 -22.68 11.20 3.71
CA PHE A 238 -21.46 10.43 4.03
C PHE A 238 -21.83 9.10 4.68
N ILE A 239 -20.88 8.16 4.71
CA ILE A 239 -21.06 6.88 5.39
C ILE A 239 -21.03 7.11 6.90
N THR A 240 -22.19 7.42 7.47
CA THR A 240 -22.38 7.71 8.90
C THR A 240 -22.49 6.43 9.71
N ARG A 241 -22.49 6.57 11.05
CA ARG A 241 -22.74 5.49 11.98
C ARG A 241 -24.08 4.79 11.68
N GLU A 242 -25.12 5.53 11.42
CA GLU A 242 -26.47 5.02 11.16
C GLU A 242 -26.50 4.16 9.89
N ILE A 243 -25.78 4.59 8.85
CA ILE A 243 -25.64 3.80 7.61
C ILE A 243 -24.85 2.52 7.90
N ILE A 244 -23.75 2.60 8.66
CA ILE A 244 -22.95 1.42 9.02
C ILE A 244 -23.81 0.43 9.81
N GLU A 245 -24.50 0.88 10.85
CA GLU A 245 -25.37 0.05 11.70
C GLU A 245 -26.49 -0.63 10.92
N LYS A 246 -27.04 0.03 9.88
CA LYS A 246 -28.09 -0.52 9.02
C LYS A 246 -27.65 -1.74 8.22
N TYR A 247 -26.35 -1.84 7.89
CA TYR A 247 -25.81 -2.86 6.99
C TYR A 247 -24.82 -3.82 7.65
N ALA A 248 -24.32 -3.49 8.84
CA ALA A 248 -23.42 -4.32 9.61
C ALA A 248 -24.16 -5.27 10.55
N THR A 249 -23.51 -6.36 10.92
CA THR A 249 -23.93 -7.26 12.00
C THR A 249 -22.96 -7.14 13.18
N PRO A 250 -23.33 -7.61 14.37
CA PRO A 250 -22.40 -7.66 15.52
C PRO A 250 -21.12 -8.47 15.24
N ASN A 251 -21.14 -9.31 14.22
CA ASN A 251 -20.03 -10.19 13.85
C ASN A 251 -19.18 -9.65 12.70
N SER A 252 -19.50 -8.48 12.15
CA SER A 252 -18.81 -7.91 11.00
C SER A 252 -17.34 -7.60 11.27
N THR A 253 -16.49 -7.89 10.30
CA THR A 253 -15.14 -7.33 10.16
C THR A 253 -15.21 -6.14 9.20
N PHE A 254 -14.68 -5.01 9.62
CA PHE A 254 -14.69 -3.77 8.85
C PHE A 254 -13.35 -3.57 8.13
N LEU A 255 -13.43 -3.29 6.83
CA LEU A 255 -12.28 -3.02 5.98
C LEU A 255 -12.47 -1.64 5.36
N PHE A 256 -11.55 -0.73 5.57
CA PHE A 256 -11.61 0.63 5.03
C PHE A 256 -10.53 0.84 3.98
N CYS A 257 -10.91 1.40 2.83
CA CYS A 257 -9.97 1.94 1.86
C CYS A 257 -10.54 3.24 1.26
N GLY A 258 -9.78 4.34 1.36
CA GLY A 258 -10.25 5.63 0.88
C GLY A 258 -9.46 6.82 1.43
N PRO A 259 -9.98 8.07 1.20
CA PRO A 259 -9.30 9.29 1.59
C PRO A 259 -9.20 9.44 3.11
N LEU A 260 -8.13 10.14 3.55
CA LEU A 260 -7.86 10.43 4.95
C LEU A 260 -9.02 11.12 5.69
N ALA A 261 -9.71 12.07 5.04
CA ALA A 261 -10.85 12.75 5.64
C ALA A 261 -11.99 11.77 5.98
N MET A 262 -12.28 10.84 5.06
CA MET A 262 -13.27 9.78 5.29
C MET A 262 -12.82 8.81 6.38
N PHE A 263 -11.53 8.44 6.41
CA PHE A 263 -10.97 7.57 7.45
C PHE A 263 -11.19 8.13 8.86
N ARG A 264 -10.91 9.42 9.08
CA ARG A 264 -11.11 10.07 10.38
C ARG A 264 -12.56 10.00 10.86
N PHE A 265 -13.47 10.22 9.94
CA PHE A 265 -14.91 10.18 10.23
C PHE A 265 -15.39 8.75 10.53
N VAL A 266 -15.05 7.80 9.67
CA VAL A 266 -15.46 6.41 9.80
C VAL A 266 -14.81 5.72 11.00
N SER A 267 -13.51 5.96 11.26
CA SER A 267 -12.84 5.38 12.42
C SER A 267 -13.45 5.83 13.75
N LYS A 268 -13.85 7.11 13.83
CA LYS A 268 -14.58 7.63 15.00
C LYS A 268 -15.95 6.97 15.14
N ALA A 269 -16.71 6.82 14.05
CA ALA A 269 -17.99 6.14 14.08
C ALA A 269 -17.87 4.68 14.58
N LEU A 270 -16.89 3.92 14.07
CA LEU A 270 -16.65 2.55 14.53
C LEU A 270 -16.19 2.47 16.00
N GLU A 271 -15.37 3.43 16.45
CA GLU A 271 -14.99 3.54 17.87
C GLU A 271 -16.21 3.82 18.76
N ASP A 272 -17.07 4.77 18.38
CA ASP A 272 -18.31 5.10 19.09
C ASP A 272 -19.34 3.93 19.08
N MET A 273 -19.28 3.05 18.09
CA MET A 273 -20.03 1.78 18.03
C MET A 273 -19.41 0.67 18.90
N GLY A 274 -18.24 0.90 19.50
CA GLY A 274 -17.53 -0.09 20.31
C GLY A 274 -16.91 -1.24 19.48
N VAL A 275 -16.64 -1.03 18.20
CA VAL A 275 -16.00 -2.05 17.34
C VAL A 275 -14.57 -2.31 17.83
N PRO A 276 -14.22 -3.56 18.16
CA PRO A 276 -12.87 -3.89 18.59
C PRO A 276 -11.84 -3.59 17.50
N LYS A 277 -10.67 -3.01 17.88
CA LYS A 277 -9.60 -2.66 16.93
C LYS A 277 -9.18 -3.82 16.02
N ARG A 278 -9.19 -5.06 16.52
CA ARG A 278 -8.87 -6.25 15.73
C ARG A 278 -9.85 -6.54 14.58
N ARG A 279 -11.07 -5.98 14.64
CA ARG A 279 -12.11 -6.11 13.61
C ARG A 279 -12.17 -4.92 12.66
N PHE A 280 -11.27 -3.96 12.80
CA PHE A 280 -11.18 -2.82 11.91
C PHE A 280 -9.77 -2.72 11.33
N ARG A 281 -9.67 -2.82 10.03
CA ARG A 281 -8.44 -2.63 9.27
C ARG A 281 -8.63 -1.58 8.19
N HIS A 282 -7.56 -0.93 7.85
CA HIS A 282 -7.61 0.17 6.90
C HIS A 282 -6.38 0.19 6.00
N ASP A 283 -6.59 0.69 4.80
CA ASP A 283 -5.57 1.19 3.89
C ASP A 283 -5.95 2.62 3.52
N VAL A 284 -5.21 3.58 4.05
CA VAL A 284 -5.53 5.00 3.94
C VAL A 284 -4.62 5.63 2.91
N VAL A 285 -5.20 6.32 1.93
CA VAL A 285 -4.43 7.20 1.07
C VAL A 285 -4.03 8.44 1.87
N ASN A 286 -2.83 8.38 2.48
CA ASN A 286 -2.34 9.39 3.43
C ASN A 286 -1.37 10.37 2.74
N ASN A 287 -1.83 11.04 1.68
CA ASN A 287 -1.15 12.20 1.11
C ASN A 287 -2.13 13.38 1.14
N PRO A 288 -2.10 14.21 2.20
CA PRO A 288 -2.93 15.39 2.20
C PRO A 288 -2.48 16.32 1.07
N ALA A 289 -3.44 16.82 0.30
CA ALA A 289 -3.15 17.87 -0.69
C ALA A 289 -2.60 19.14 0.00
N ASP A 290 -2.99 19.36 1.25
CA ASP A 290 -2.55 20.44 2.10
C ASP A 290 -2.11 19.90 3.46
N VAL A 291 -0.80 19.92 3.72
CA VAL A 291 -0.19 19.45 4.97
C VAL A 291 -0.62 20.27 6.19
N SER A 292 -0.99 21.55 6.00
CA SER A 292 -1.43 22.45 7.08
C SER A 292 -2.72 21.96 7.77
N THR A 293 -3.47 21.07 7.10
CA THR A 293 -4.67 20.43 7.65
C THR A 293 -4.38 19.30 8.62
N LEU A 294 -3.12 18.83 8.69
CA LEU A 294 -2.74 17.78 9.61
C LEU A 294 -2.69 18.28 11.05
N PRO A 295 -3.19 17.50 12.03
CA PRO A 295 -3.12 17.88 13.43
C PRO A 295 -1.67 18.07 13.90
N GLY A 296 -1.39 19.23 14.49
CA GLY A 296 -0.06 19.55 15.05
C GLY A 296 0.94 20.10 14.02
N TYR A 297 0.58 20.25 12.75
CA TYR A 297 1.43 20.93 11.78
C TYR A 297 1.51 22.45 12.10
N PRO A 298 2.72 23.05 12.12
CA PRO A 298 2.88 24.47 12.42
C PRO A 298 2.38 25.34 11.26
N LYS A 299 1.24 26.00 11.44
CA LYS A 299 0.61 26.85 10.44
C LYS A 299 1.54 27.99 10.00
N GLY A 300 1.51 28.31 8.70
CA GLY A 300 2.34 29.37 8.10
C GLY A 300 3.79 28.94 7.84
N THR A 301 4.07 27.64 7.96
CA THR A 301 5.38 27.08 7.63
C THR A 301 5.39 26.49 6.21
N GLU A 302 4.23 26.14 5.68
CA GLU A 302 4.01 25.44 4.41
C GLU A 302 4.66 26.07 3.20
N GLU A 303 4.78 27.39 3.17
CA GLU A 303 5.42 28.16 2.09
C GLU A 303 6.96 28.26 2.20
N LYS A 304 7.54 27.83 3.33
CA LYS A 304 8.97 27.89 3.55
C LYS A 304 9.69 26.80 2.77
N THR A 305 10.93 27.12 2.36
CA THR A 305 11.85 26.16 1.73
C THR A 305 13.05 25.98 2.64
N PHE A 306 13.47 24.75 2.84
CA PHE A 306 14.61 24.36 3.65
C PHE A 306 15.59 23.52 2.85
N ARG A 307 16.86 23.56 3.25
CA ARG A 307 17.87 22.69 2.66
C ARG A 307 17.94 21.36 3.39
N ILE A 308 18.05 20.28 2.62
CA ILE A 308 18.27 18.94 3.13
C ILE A 308 19.63 18.45 2.65
N THR A 309 20.56 18.24 3.57
CA THR A 309 21.81 17.53 3.31
C THR A 309 21.55 16.03 3.46
N VAL A 310 21.68 15.30 2.38
CA VAL A 310 21.39 13.84 2.30
C VAL A 310 22.71 13.08 2.29
N VAL A 311 22.93 12.27 3.32
CA VAL A 311 24.13 11.43 3.45
C VAL A 311 23.81 10.02 2.94
N ARG A 312 24.59 9.57 1.93
CA ARG A 312 24.52 8.21 1.34
C ARG A 312 25.91 7.58 1.35
N GLY A 313 26.17 6.72 2.32
CA GLY A 313 27.52 6.18 2.48
C GLY A 313 28.55 7.28 2.72
N ILE A 314 29.43 7.51 1.75
CA ILE A 314 30.47 8.55 1.76
C ILE A 314 30.08 9.82 0.97
N HIS A 315 28.91 9.81 0.31
CA HIS A 315 28.44 10.93 -0.51
C HIS A 315 27.46 11.80 0.27
N GLU A 316 27.55 13.10 0.04
CA GLU A 316 26.59 14.09 0.54
C GLU A 316 26.02 14.86 -0.64
N ASP A 317 24.69 14.90 -0.74
CA ASP A 317 23.93 15.70 -1.69
C ASP A 317 23.20 16.81 -0.93
N VAL A 318 23.01 17.98 -1.53
CA VAL A 318 22.22 19.06 -0.95
C VAL A 318 21.07 19.38 -1.89
N ILE A 319 19.85 19.33 -1.34
CA ILE A 319 18.62 19.60 -2.09
C ILE A 319 17.75 20.61 -1.34
N ASP A 320 16.89 21.30 -2.08
CA ASP A 320 15.85 22.15 -1.49
C ASP A 320 14.55 21.37 -1.35
N ALA A 321 13.84 21.61 -0.23
CA ALA A 321 12.53 21.00 0.04
C ALA A 321 11.57 22.04 0.60
N LYS A 322 10.35 22.10 0.07
CA LYS A 322 9.28 22.89 0.68
C LYS A 322 8.80 22.21 1.96
N ALA A 323 8.42 23.01 2.94
CA ALA A 323 7.82 22.48 4.17
C ALA A 323 6.49 21.74 3.90
N SER A 324 5.81 22.06 2.80
CA SER A 324 4.58 21.39 2.36
C SER A 324 4.81 20.08 1.62
N GLU A 325 6.04 19.74 1.21
CA GLU A 325 6.34 18.45 0.57
C GLU A 325 7.01 17.48 1.55
N SER A 326 6.69 16.19 1.45
CA SER A 326 7.39 15.20 2.28
C SER A 326 8.85 15.04 1.84
N VAL A 327 9.71 14.64 2.78
CA VAL A 327 11.13 14.38 2.49
C VAL A 327 11.30 13.39 1.34
N ALA A 328 10.45 12.36 1.24
CA ALA A 328 10.49 11.41 0.12
C ALA A 328 10.21 12.09 -1.23
N VAL A 329 9.26 13.03 -1.29
CA VAL A 329 8.97 13.79 -2.53
C VAL A 329 10.14 14.65 -2.93
N ALA A 330 10.78 15.34 -1.98
CA ALA A 330 11.97 16.15 -2.25
C ALA A 330 13.13 15.29 -2.78
N LEU A 331 13.36 14.11 -2.23
CA LEU A 331 14.37 13.13 -2.70
C LEU A 331 14.04 12.66 -4.12
N GLU A 332 12.82 12.21 -4.38
CA GLU A 332 12.37 11.74 -5.69
C GLU A 332 12.53 12.83 -6.77
N ARG A 333 12.10 14.05 -6.47
CA ARG A 333 12.22 15.20 -7.38
C ARG A 333 13.68 15.54 -7.72
N SER A 334 14.58 15.29 -6.79
CA SER A 334 16.03 15.52 -6.94
C SER A 334 16.77 14.28 -7.48
N ALA A 335 16.07 13.30 -8.03
CA ALA A 335 16.62 12.04 -8.55
C ALA A 335 17.48 11.27 -7.54
N ILE A 336 17.23 11.45 -6.25
CA ILE A 336 17.87 10.68 -5.18
C ILE A 336 17.01 9.45 -4.88
N PRO A 337 17.51 8.23 -5.12
CA PRO A 337 16.75 7.02 -4.87
C PRO A 337 16.35 6.91 -3.40
N VAL A 338 15.07 6.66 -3.15
CA VAL A 338 14.52 6.35 -1.85
C VAL A 338 13.56 5.17 -1.98
N ASP A 339 13.77 4.14 -1.19
CA ASP A 339 12.89 2.98 -1.22
C ASP A 339 11.54 3.35 -0.57
N THR A 340 10.49 3.39 -1.37
CA THR A 340 9.13 3.70 -0.89
C THR A 340 8.16 2.63 -1.33
N HIS A 341 7.31 2.14 -0.40
CA HIS A 341 6.29 1.15 -0.72
C HIS A 341 4.89 1.70 -0.44
N CYS A 342 4.41 1.72 0.81
CA CYS A 342 3.04 2.13 1.11
C CYS A 342 2.77 3.64 0.96
N ARG A 343 3.78 4.49 1.07
CA ARG A 343 3.70 5.97 1.10
C ARG A 343 2.77 6.56 2.19
N ASN A 344 2.35 5.73 3.14
CA ASN A 344 1.43 6.10 4.25
C ASN A 344 2.15 6.27 5.60
N GLY A 345 3.48 6.10 5.65
CA GLY A 345 4.25 6.17 6.89
C GLY A 345 4.24 4.88 7.73
N GLU A 346 3.62 3.81 7.26
CA GLU A 346 3.40 2.59 8.06
C GLU A 346 4.47 1.52 7.84
N CYS A 347 4.86 1.22 6.59
CA CYS A 347 5.66 0.04 6.26
C CYS A 347 7.15 0.14 6.61
N GLY A 348 7.71 1.34 6.75
CA GLY A 348 9.11 1.56 7.15
C GLY A 348 10.16 1.40 6.05
N PHE A 349 9.80 1.10 4.80
CA PHE A 349 10.79 0.97 3.72
C PHE A 349 11.54 2.27 3.45
N CYS A 350 10.87 3.42 3.51
CA CYS A 350 11.49 4.76 3.35
C CYS A 350 12.15 5.27 4.63
N ARG A 351 12.56 4.37 5.54
CA ARG A 351 13.19 4.70 6.81
C ARG A 351 14.49 5.46 6.60
N SER A 352 14.56 6.65 7.17
CA SER A 352 15.70 7.55 7.11
C SER A 352 16.08 8.01 8.52
N GLN A 353 17.32 8.38 8.76
CA GLN A 353 17.77 8.86 10.06
C GLN A 353 17.98 10.37 10.03
N LEU A 354 17.37 11.09 10.96
CA LEU A 354 17.60 12.49 11.21
C LEU A 354 18.90 12.67 12.00
N LEU A 355 19.87 13.37 11.42
CA LEU A 355 21.15 13.68 12.07
C LEU A 355 21.13 15.07 12.70
N SER A 356 20.41 16.03 12.09
CA SER A 356 20.16 17.36 12.64
C SER A 356 18.96 18.03 11.98
N GLY A 357 18.40 19.03 12.68
CA GLY A 357 17.22 19.78 12.25
C GLY A 357 15.92 19.25 12.84
N ASP A 358 14.80 19.87 12.45
CA ASP A 358 13.47 19.57 12.94
C ASP A 358 12.56 19.10 11.83
N ILE A 359 11.75 18.08 12.08
CA ILE A 359 10.75 17.55 11.17
C ILE A 359 9.38 17.48 11.83
N PHE A 360 8.33 17.72 11.06
CA PHE A 360 6.99 17.31 11.41
C PHE A 360 6.75 15.89 10.88
N VAL A 361 6.24 15.00 11.69
CA VAL A 361 5.80 13.66 11.24
C VAL A 361 4.30 13.58 11.39
N SER A 362 3.61 13.22 10.32
CA SER A 362 2.16 13.02 10.35
C SER A 362 1.78 12.04 11.47
N PRO A 363 0.89 12.44 12.40
CA PRO A 363 0.43 11.54 13.44
C PRO A 363 -0.46 10.40 12.93
N ILE A 364 -0.87 10.49 11.66
CA ILE A 364 -1.72 9.50 11.01
C ILE A 364 -0.83 8.58 10.21
N GLY A 365 -0.90 7.27 10.49
CA GLY A 365 -0.03 6.29 9.85
C GLY A 365 1.42 6.32 10.37
N ASP A 366 1.68 6.85 11.58
CA ASP A 366 3.03 6.80 12.17
C ASP A 366 3.37 5.38 12.63
N GLY A 367 3.89 4.56 11.71
CA GLY A 367 4.33 3.19 11.96
C GLY A 367 5.71 3.07 12.62
N ARG A 368 6.33 4.18 13.06
CA ARG A 368 7.61 4.12 13.74
C ARG A 368 7.49 3.43 15.10
N ARG A 369 8.43 2.53 15.38
CA ARG A 369 8.57 1.90 16.71
C ARG A 369 9.12 2.91 17.74
N ALA A 370 8.96 2.63 19.03
CA ALA A 370 9.48 3.48 20.10
C ALA A 370 10.97 3.79 19.91
N MET A 371 11.78 2.76 19.68
CA MET A 371 13.23 2.92 19.45
C MET A 371 13.56 3.70 18.17
N ASP A 372 12.73 3.65 17.14
CA ASP A 372 12.95 4.48 15.95
C ASP A 372 12.86 5.97 16.31
N LYS A 373 11.88 6.34 17.14
CA LYS A 373 11.68 7.71 17.60
C LYS A 373 12.86 8.19 18.47
N GLU A 374 13.32 7.34 19.39
CA GLU A 374 14.44 7.65 20.28
C GLU A 374 15.77 7.80 19.52
N LEU A 375 15.99 7.01 18.49
CA LEU A 375 17.22 7.02 17.68
C LEU A 375 17.16 7.96 16.47
N GLY A 376 16.13 8.81 16.36
CA GLY A 376 15.98 9.78 15.30
C GLY A 376 15.62 9.17 13.94
N TRP A 377 15.06 7.94 13.90
CA TRP A 377 14.57 7.37 12.67
C TRP A 377 13.16 7.88 12.35
N PHE A 378 12.94 8.14 11.06
CA PHE A 378 11.65 8.59 10.55
C PHE A 378 11.33 7.93 9.20
N HIS A 379 10.07 7.99 8.80
CA HIS A 379 9.62 7.52 7.49
C HIS A 379 9.50 8.72 6.54
N ALA A 380 10.37 8.79 5.55
CA ALA A 380 10.51 9.96 4.67
C ALA A 380 9.21 10.33 3.93
N CYS A 381 8.34 9.35 3.66
CA CYS A 381 7.08 9.60 2.95
C CYS A 381 5.99 10.32 3.77
N SER A 382 6.14 10.36 5.12
CA SER A 382 5.18 11.00 6.04
C SER A 382 5.83 12.05 6.93
N ALA A 383 7.06 12.45 6.62
CA ALA A 383 7.83 13.47 7.34
C ALA A 383 8.05 14.71 6.48
N TYR A 384 7.93 15.88 7.09
CA TYR A 384 8.01 17.20 6.43
C TYR A 384 9.06 18.07 7.11
N PRO A 385 9.91 18.81 6.38
CA PRO A 385 10.95 19.64 6.98
C PRO A 385 10.35 20.86 7.68
N LEU A 386 10.86 21.16 8.88
CA LEU A 386 10.53 22.39 9.63
C LEU A 386 11.73 23.32 9.81
N SER A 387 12.93 22.85 9.47
CA SER A 387 14.19 23.58 9.43
C SER A 387 15.10 22.99 8.36
N ASP A 388 16.30 23.54 8.18
CA ASP A 388 17.35 22.86 7.42
C ASP A 388 17.66 21.51 8.09
N LEU A 389 17.79 20.45 7.28
CA LEU A 389 17.96 19.09 7.75
C LEU A 389 19.32 18.53 7.34
N LYS A 390 19.89 17.66 8.18
CA LYS A 390 20.86 16.66 7.75
C LYS A 390 20.27 15.28 8.03
N ILE A 391 20.14 14.47 6.97
CA ILE A 391 19.55 13.13 7.05
C ILE A 391 20.49 12.09 6.48
N LYS A 392 20.37 10.86 6.96
CA LYS A 392 21.05 9.70 6.39
C LYS A 392 20.02 8.72 5.84
N ILE A 393 20.16 8.33 4.58
CA ILE A 393 19.33 7.31 3.95
C ILE A 393 20.14 6.02 3.80
N PRO A 394 19.50 4.82 3.84
CA PRO A 394 20.15 3.55 3.55
C PRO A 394 20.78 3.56 2.16
N ILE A 395 21.87 2.83 1.99
CA ILE A 395 22.45 2.53 0.66
C ILE A 395 21.62 1.38 0.10
N MET A 396 21.00 1.61 -1.04
CA MET A 396 20.29 0.58 -1.80
C MET A 396 21.23 -0.16 -2.73
#